data_7f29f06b397b78638c2605c4fbe238cb
#
_entry.id   7f29f06b397b78638c2605c4fbe238cb
#
_cell.length_a   1.000
_cell.length_b   1.000
_cell.length_c   1.000
_cell.angle_alpha   90.00
_cell.angle_beta   90.00
_cell.angle_gamma   90.00
#
_symmetry.space_group_name_H-M   'P 1'
#
loop_
_entity.id
_entity.type
_entity.pdbx_description
1 polymer ?
#
loop_
_entity_poly.entity_id
_entity_poly.type
_entity_poly.pdbx_seq_one_letter_code
_entity_poly.pdbx_strand_id
1 'polypeptide(L)'
;MLNHQYRTLQKTIHPDRFVNATDAEKKQSLQKSTQINDAYQVLKDPIKRASHIISLHQVLKENALPPDFLMQQMEWEEEFETINDLEQVQLFSDKIDGERKMLMDLLVMDLDKKKDWESATNIIGKLKFITNLFLRIQQKKLSMDNS
;
A
#
# COMPACT_ATOMS: atom_id res chain seq x y z
N MET A 1 -1.59 -9.84 6.63
CA MET A 1 -2.10 -8.86 5.70
C MET A 1 -1.05 -7.83 5.31
N LEU A 2 -1.04 -6.58 5.78
CA LEU A 2 -0.04 -5.61 5.35
C LEU A 2 1.39 -6.07 5.66
N ASN A 3 1.65 -6.57 6.86
CA ASN A 3 2.96 -7.07 7.25
C ASN A 3 3.38 -8.30 6.43
N HIS A 4 2.42 -9.17 6.10
CA HIS A 4 2.69 -10.35 5.29
C HIS A 4 3.08 -9.96 3.86
N GLN A 5 2.37 -9.00 3.26
CA GLN A 5 2.68 -8.48 1.93
C GLN A 5 4.06 -7.83 1.90
N TYR A 6 4.38 -7.05 2.92
CA TYR A 6 5.69 -6.42 3.05
C TYR A 6 6.81 -7.47 3.12
N ARG A 7 6.64 -8.52 3.91
CA ARG A 7 7.63 -9.60 4.03
C ARG A 7 7.81 -10.32 2.69
N THR A 8 6.74 -10.52 1.95
CA THR A 8 6.80 -11.14 0.62
C THR A 8 7.61 -10.28 -0.33
N LEU A 9 7.41 -8.95 -0.32
CA LEU A 9 8.21 -8.02 -1.11
C LEU A 9 9.68 -8.09 -0.75
N GLN A 10 10.02 -8.11 0.54
CA GLN A 10 11.40 -8.19 0.99
C GLN A 10 12.07 -9.50 0.53
N LYS A 11 11.36 -10.62 0.58
CA LYS A 11 11.88 -11.90 0.08
C LYS A 11 12.16 -11.85 -1.42
N THR A 12 11.34 -11.14 -2.19
CA THR A 12 11.47 -11.04 -3.64
C THR A 12 12.69 -10.25 -4.06
N ILE A 13 13.05 -9.20 -3.33
CA ILE A 13 14.13 -8.28 -3.71
C ILE A 13 15.32 -8.29 -2.74
N HIS A 14 15.28 -9.16 -1.72
CA HIS A 14 16.34 -9.23 -0.72
C HIS A 14 17.69 -9.61 -1.36
N PRO A 15 18.82 -9.00 -0.95
CA PRO A 15 20.14 -9.27 -1.56
C PRO A 15 20.57 -10.73 -1.52
N ASP A 16 20.08 -11.52 -0.56
CA ASP A 16 20.44 -12.95 -0.45
C ASP A 16 20.04 -13.76 -1.68
N ARG A 17 19.09 -13.29 -2.46
CA ARG A 17 18.68 -13.94 -3.71
C ARG A 17 19.73 -13.80 -4.81
N PHE A 18 20.69 -12.91 -4.63
CA PHE A 18 21.70 -12.57 -5.62
C PHE A 18 23.10 -12.99 -5.16
N VAL A 19 23.21 -14.12 -4.46
CA VAL A 19 24.50 -14.60 -3.93
C VAL A 19 25.56 -14.69 -5.02
N ASN A 20 25.17 -15.07 -6.23
CA ASN A 20 26.08 -15.20 -7.38
C ASN A 20 26.06 -13.97 -8.30
N ALA A 21 25.39 -12.90 -7.91
CA ALA A 21 25.31 -11.68 -8.70
C ALA A 21 26.57 -10.83 -8.54
N THR A 22 26.75 -9.88 -9.46
CA THR A 22 27.84 -8.90 -9.37
C THR A 22 27.64 -7.97 -8.17
N ASP A 23 28.72 -7.32 -7.72
CA ASP A 23 28.64 -6.35 -6.64
C ASP A 23 27.69 -5.19 -6.97
N ALA A 24 27.67 -4.75 -8.24
CA ALA A 24 26.76 -3.72 -8.70
C ALA A 24 25.30 -4.16 -8.59
N GLU A 25 24.99 -5.39 -8.97
CA GLU A 25 23.65 -5.96 -8.88
C GLU A 25 23.21 -6.11 -7.43
N LYS A 26 24.10 -6.57 -6.54
CA LYS A 26 23.83 -6.69 -5.10
C LYS A 26 23.53 -5.32 -4.50
N LYS A 27 24.31 -4.30 -4.84
CA LYS A 27 24.10 -2.93 -4.37
C LYS A 27 22.76 -2.38 -4.84
N GLN A 28 22.42 -2.60 -6.11
CA GLN A 28 21.14 -2.17 -6.66
C GLN A 28 19.96 -2.84 -5.95
N SER A 29 20.06 -4.15 -5.72
CA SER A 29 19.03 -4.90 -4.99
C SER A 29 18.85 -4.37 -3.56
N LEU A 30 19.94 -4.06 -2.87
CA LEU A 30 19.90 -3.50 -1.53
C LEU A 30 19.23 -2.12 -1.54
N GLN A 31 19.55 -1.26 -2.51
CA GLN A 31 18.91 0.05 -2.64
C GLN A 31 17.41 -0.07 -2.87
N LYS A 32 16.97 -0.98 -3.74
CA LYS A 32 15.55 -1.20 -4.01
C LYS A 32 14.82 -1.72 -2.78
N SER A 33 15.44 -2.65 -2.05
CA SER A 33 14.88 -3.17 -0.80
C SER A 33 14.70 -2.06 0.24
N THR A 34 15.71 -1.19 0.38
CA THR A 34 15.67 -0.06 1.30
C THR A 34 14.58 0.92 0.92
N GLN A 35 14.44 1.26 -0.37
CA GLN A 35 13.40 2.17 -0.86
C GLN A 35 12.00 1.64 -0.56
N ILE A 36 11.76 0.35 -0.78
CA ILE A 36 10.45 -0.25 -0.49
C ILE A 36 10.18 -0.27 1.01
N ASN A 37 11.19 -0.57 1.82
CA ASN A 37 11.06 -0.53 3.28
C ASN A 37 10.70 0.86 3.77
N ASP A 38 11.39 1.89 3.28
CA ASP A 38 11.13 3.28 3.64
C ASP A 38 9.73 3.72 3.22
N ALA A 39 9.33 3.38 2.00
CA ALA A 39 7.98 3.67 1.50
C ALA A 39 6.91 2.99 2.36
N TYR A 40 7.13 1.73 2.76
CA TYR A 40 6.21 0.99 3.62
C TYR A 40 6.03 1.70 4.96
N GLN A 41 7.13 2.13 5.60
CA GLN A 41 7.06 2.82 6.89
C GLN A 41 6.35 4.16 6.78
N VAL A 42 6.62 4.93 5.73
CA VAL A 42 5.97 6.21 5.50
C VAL A 42 4.45 6.04 5.34
N LEU A 43 4.01 5.02 4.63
CA LEU A 43 2.59 4.76 4.41
C LEU A 43 1.89 4.17 5.64
N LYS A 44 2.60 3.34 6.41
CA LYS A 44 2.05 2.64 7.57
C LYS A 44 1.85 3.55 8.79
N ASP A 45 2.76 4.49 9.04
CA ASP A 45 2.74 5.31 10.25
C ASP A 45 1.48 6.16 10.39
N PRO A 46 1.00 6.89 9.36
CA PRO A 46 -0.24 7.66 9.51
C PRO A 46 -1.46 6.78 9.82
N ILE A 47 -1.53 5.59 9.23
CA ILE A 47 -2.63 4.65 9.48
C ILE A 47 -2.58 4.16 10.92
N LYS A 48 -1.40 3.84 11.45
CA LYS A 48 -1.23 3.44 12.85
C LYS A 48 -1.64 4.54 13.81
N ARG A 49 -1.23 5.79 13.54
CA ARG A 49 -1.60 6.94 14.37
C ARG A 49 -3.09 7.15 14.40
N ALA A 50 -3.74 7.09 13.25
CA ALA A 50 -5.19 7.25 13.15
C ALA A 50 -5.92 6.13 13.91
N SER A 51 -5.47 4.89 13.76
CA SER A 51 -6.04 3.74 14.48
C SER A 51 -5.91 3.92 15.99
N HIS A 52 -4.77 4.43 16.46
CA HIS A 52 -4.55 4.69 17.88
C HIS A 52 -5.50 5.78 18.40
N ILE A 53 -5.64 6.89 17.67
CA ILE A 53 -6.56 7.97 18.04
C ILE A 53 -7.99 7.45 18.16
N ILE A 54 -8.44 6.66 17.19
CA ILE A 54 -9.79 6.08 17.22
C ILE A 54 -9.95 5.16 18.42
N SER A 55 -8.94 4.34 18.73
CA SER A 55 -9.01 3.41 19.87
C SER A 55 -9.12 4.11 21.22
N LEU A 56 -8.66 5.36 21.32
CA LEU A 56 -8.82 6.16 22.54
C LEU A 56 -10.25 6.67 22.75
N HIS A 57 -11.05 6.72 21.69
CA HIS A 57 -12.41 7.28 21.74
C HIS A 57 -13.50 6.21 21.62
N GLN A 58 -13.20 5.10 20.99
CA GLN A 58 -14.12 3.97 20.87
C GLN A 58 -13.35 2.69 20.58
N VAL A 59 -14.00 1.55 20.84
CA VAL A 59 -13.43 0.26 20.48
C VAL A 59 -13.49 0.11 18.95
N LEU A 60 -12.34 -0.14 18.33
CA LEU A 60 -12.27 -0.42 16.90
C LEU A 60 -12.94 -1.77 16.63
N LYS A 61 -14.04 -1.72 15.87
CA LYS A 61 -14.67 -2.94 15.38
C LYS A 61 -14.11 -3.26 14.01
N GLU A 62 -13.77 -4.53 13.78
CA GLU A 62 -13.48 -4.99 12.43
C GLU A 62 -14.79 -5.01 11.67
N ASN A 63 -15.07 -3.94 10.95
CA ASN A 63 -16.26 -3.86 10.12
C ASN A 63 -15.95 -4.41 8.74
N ALA A 64 -16.91 -5.16 8.19
CA ALA A 64 -16.86 -5.52 6.78
C ALA A 64 -16.85 -4.22 5.96
N LEU A 65 -16.02 -4.18 4.92
CA LEU A 65 -15.98 -3.04 4.02
C LEU A 65 -17.32 -2.91 3.27
N PRO A 66 -17.76 -1.66 2.93
CA PRO A 66 -18.99 -1.48 2.20
C PRO A 66 -18.99 -2.26 0.87
N PRO A 67 -20.16 -2.75 0.41
CA PRO A 67 -20.25 -3.48 -0.86
C PRO A 67 -19.70 -2.71 -2.05
N ASP A 68 -19.89 -1.38 -2.08
CA ASP A 68 -19.38 -0.52 -3.14
C ASP A 68 -17.86 -0.58 -3.22
N PHE A 69 -17.20 -0.63 -2.07
CA PHE A 69 -15.75 -0.71 -2.03
C PHE A 69 -15.26 -2.10 -2.41
N LEU A 70 -15.99 -3.15 -2.05
CA LEU A 70 -15.65 -4.51 -2.48
C LEU A 70 -15.68 -4.63 -4.01
N MET A 71 -16.68 -4.02 -4.65
CA MET A 71 -16.73 -3.97 -6.11
C MET A 71 -15.54 -3.21 -6.69
N GLN A 72 -15.18 -2.09 -6.08
CA GLN A 72 -14.01 -1.31 -6.50
C GLN A 72 -12.72 -2.12 -6.34
N GLN A 73 -12.57 -2.90 -5.28
CA GLN A 73 -11.43 -3.79 -5.09
C GLN A 73 -11.33 -4.80 -6.24
N MET A 74 -12.47 -5.41 -6.62
CA MET A 74 -12.50 -6.38 -7.71
C MET A 74 -12.08 -5.74 -9.02
N GLU A 75 -12.58 -4.54 -9.33
CA GLU A 75 -12.20 -3.80 -10.53
C GLU A 75 -10.71 -3.52 -10.58
N TRP A 76 -10.13 -3.05 -9.46
CA TRP A 76 -8.71 -2.76 -9.37
C TRP A 76 -7.85 -4.02 -9.50
N GLU A 77 -8.28 -5.13 -8.91
CA GLU A 77 -7.56 -6.41 -9.05
C GLU A 77 -7.57 -6.89 -10.51
N GLU A 78 -8.69 -6.77 -11.20
CA GLU A 78 -8.77 -7.11 -12.63
C GLU A 78 -7.86 -6.20 -13.46
N GLU A 79 -7.90 -4.89 -13.22
CA GLU A 79 -7.05 -3.93 -13.90
C GLU A 79 -5.57 -4.25 -13.66
N PHE A 80 -5.21 -4.57 -12.42
CA PHE A 80 -3.84 -4.93 -12.06
C PHE A 80 -3.37 -6.17 -12.81
N GLU A 81 -4.21 -7.19 -12.94
CA GLU A 81 -3.88 -8.43 -13.64
C GLU A 81 -3.66 -8.22 -15.14
N THR A 82 -4.30 -7.22 -15.74
CA THR A 82 -4.17 -6.95 -17.17
C THR A 82 -2.97 -6.10 -17.55
N ILE A 83 -2.26 -5.54 -16.58
CA ILE A 83 -1.10 -4.69 -16.83
C ILE A 83 0.06 -5.53 -17.36
N ASN A 84 0.63 -5.12 -18.49
CA ASN A 84 1.72 -5.84 -19.14
C ASN A 84 2.87 -4.97 -19.64
N ASP A 85 2.84 -3.65 -19.40
CA ASP A 85 3.95 -2.76 -19.75
C ASP A 85 4.16 -1.66 -18.70
N LEU A 86 5.31 -0.99 -18.77
CA LEU A 86 5.71 0.03 -17.79
C LEU A 86 4.79 1.24 -17.81
N GLU A 87 4.30 1.64 -18.98
CA GLU A 87 3.40 2.77 -19.08
C GLU A 87 2.10 2.51 -18.33
N GLN A 88 1.52 1.33 -18.54
CA GLN A 88 0.29 0.93 -17.86
C GLN A 88 0.47 0.86 -16.35
N VAL A 89 1.60 0.29 -15.88
CA VAL A 89 1.85 0.16 -14.45
C VAL A 89 2.04 1.53 -13.81
N GLN A 90 2.67 2.46 -14.50
CA GLN A 90 2.86 3.82 -13.97
C GLN A 90 1.53 4.57 -13.88
N LEU A 91 0.68 4.47 -14.89
CA LEU A 91 -0.65 5.08 -14.86
C LEU A 91 -1.51 4.52 -13.74
N PHE A 92 -1.47 3.21 -13.54
CA PHE A 92 -2.21 2.59 -12.45
C PHE A 92 -1.66 3.00 -11.09
N SER A 93 -0.34 3.04 -10.94
CA SER A 93 0.32 3.52 -9.73
C SER A 93 -0.14 4.93 -9.36
N ASP A 94 -0.16 5.84 -10.32
CA ASP A 94 -0.60 7.22 -10.11
C ASP A 94 -2.07 7.30 -9.70
N LYS A 95 -2.91 6.49 -10.32
CA LYS A 95 -4.34 6.41 -10.00
C LYS A 95 -4.56 5.94 -8.57
N ILE A 96 -3.88 4.88 -8.15
CA ILE A 96 -4.03 4.32 -6.80
C ILE A 96 -3.44 5.27 -5.76
N ASP A 97 -2.31 5.91 -6.06
CA ASP A 97 -1.73 6.90 -5.14
C ASP A 97 -2.66 8.12 -4.99
N GLY A 98 -3.33 8.54 -6.05
CA GLY A 98 -4.34 9.60 -6.00
C GLY A 98 -5.51 9.25 -5.08
N GLU A 99 -6.02 8.02 -5.17
CA GLU A 99 -7.06 7.53 -4.28
C GLU A 99 -6.59 7.51 -2.82
N ARG A 100 -5.36 7.07 -2.59
CA ARG A 100 -4.77 7.05 -1.26
C ARG A 100 -4.72 8.46 -0.65
N LYS A 101 -4.25 9.44 -1.41
CA LYS A 101 -4.15 10.82 -0.94
C LYS A 101 -5.53 11.41 -0.62
N MET A 102 -6.50 11.14 -1.46
CA MET A 102 -7.88 11.59 -1.23
C MET A 102 -8.43 11.00 0.08
N LEU A 103 -8.24 9.72 0.30
CA LEU A 103 -8.70 9.07 1.53
C LEU A 103 -7.97 9.58 2.76
N MET A 104 -6.66 9.87 2.65
CA MET A 104 -5.92 10.48 3.75
C MET A 104 -6.48 11.84 4.14
N ASP A 105 -6.82 12.67 3.15
CA ASP A 105 -7.41 13.99 3.41
C ASP A 105 -8.78 13.85 4.10
N LEU A 106 -9.60 12.90 3.65
CA LEU A 106 -10.89 12.62 4.30
C LEU A 106 -10.71 12.11 5.72
N LEU A 107 -9.72 11.28 5.97
CA LEU A 107 -9.42 10.77 7.30
C LEU A 107 -9.05 11.90 8.25
N VAL A 108 -8.19 12.81 7.81
CA VAL A 108 -7.81 13.98 8.61
C VAL A 108 -9.04 14.81 8.97
N MET A 109 -9.95 15.04 8.01
CA MET A 109 -11.19 15.76 8.26
C MET A 109 -12.08 15.06 9.30
N ASP A 110 -12.23 13.74 9.17
CA ASP A 110 -13.07 12.98 10.11
C ASP A 110 -12.51 12.99 11.53
N LEU A 111 -11.18 12.95 11.69
CA LEU A 111 -10.54 12.95 12.99
C LEU A 111 -10.48 14.34 13.63
N ASP A 112 -10.15 15.36 12.85
CA ASP A 112 -9.87 16.70 13.38
C ASP A 112 -11.13 17.57 13.50
N LYS A 113 -11.98 17.54 12.49
CA LYS A 113 -13.12 18.49 12.40
C LYS A 113 -14.46 17.86 12.75
N LYS A 114 -14.74 16.68 12.20
CA LYS A 114 -16.05 16.04 12.38
C LYS A 114 -16.09 15.09 13.56
N LYS A 115 -14.94 14.56 13.96
CA LYS A 115 -14.82 13.51 14.99
C LYS A 115 -15.76 12.33 14.71
N ASP A 116 -15.87 11.97 13.44
CA ASP A 116 -16.70 10.85 12.97
C ASP A 116 -15.86 9.57 12.98
N TRP A 117 -15.87 8.89 14.12
CA TRP A 117 -15.02 7.71 14.34
C TRP A 117 -15.43 6.53 13.47
N GLU A 118 -16.72 6.38 13.17
CA GLU A 118 -17.19 5.31 12.30
C GLU A 118 -16.71 5.49 10.86
N SER A 119 -16.87 6.69 10.31
CA SER A 119 -16.36 7.03 8.98
C SER A 119 -14.84 6.87 8.92
N ALA A 120 -14.13 7.35 9.95
CA ALA A 120 -12.68 7.21 10.02
C ALA A 120 -12.25 5.74 10.03
N THR A 121 -12.95 4.88 10.75
CA THR A 121 -12.67 3.43 10.78
C THR A 121 -12.83 2.81 9.40
N ASN A 122 -13.89 3.17 8.67
CA ASN A 122 -14.11 2.70 7.30
C ASN A 122 -12.98 3.16 6.36
N ILE A 123 -12.57 4.41 6.48
CA ILE A 123 -11.49 4.97 5.66
C ILE A 123 -10.18 4.23 5.94
N ILE A 124 -9.89 3.92 7.20
CA ILE A 124 -8.69 3.15 7.57
C ILE A 124 -8.70 1.77 6.89
N GLY A 125 -9.85 1.08 6.88
CA GLY A 125 -9.99 -0.20 6.19
C GLY A 125 -9.67 -0.10 4.70
N LYS A 126 -10.20 0.94 4.05
CA LYS A 126 -9.92 1.21 2.64
C LYS A 126 -8.44 1.53 2.42
N LEU A 127 -7.85 2.34 3.29
CA LEU A 127 -6.42 2.69 3.19
C LEU A 127 -5.52 1.49 3.35
N LYS A 128 -5.84 0.55 4.23
CA LYS A 128 -5.06 -0.68 4.39
C LYS A 128 -5.03 -1.47 3.08
N PHE A 129 -6.19 -1.61 2.43
CA PHE A 129 -6.25 -2.29 1.14
C PHE A 129 -5.44 -1.54 0.07
N ILE A 130 -5.65 -0.23 -0.05
CA ILE A 130 -4.99 0.59 -1.07
C ILE A 130 -3.47 0.60 -0.87
N THR A 131 -3.01 0.67 0.39
CA THR A 131 -1.58 0.60 0.69
C THR A 131 -0.97 -0.73 0.25
N ASN A 132 -1.65 -1.84 0.51
CA ASN A 132 -1.21 -3.15 0.05
C ASN A 132 -1.15 -3.21 -1.48
N LEU A 133 -2.18 -2.73 -2.14
CA LEU A 133 -2.23 -2.72 -3.60
C LEU A 133 -1.10 -1.86 -4.18
N PHE A 134 -0.87 -0.68 -3.61
CA PHE A 134 0.22 0.20 -4.03
C PHE A 134 1.58 -0.49 -3.93
N LEU A 135 1.83 -1.19 -2.83
CA LEU A 135 3.09 -1.93 -2.67
C LEU A 135 3.24 -3.04 -3.72
N ARG A 136 2.16 -3.74 -4.02
CA ARG A 136 2.14 -4.77 -5.08
C ARG A 136 2.42 -4.17 -6.46
N ILE A 137 1.88 -2.98 -6.72
CA ILE A 137 2.15 -2.25 -7.96
C ILE A 137 3.63 -1.89 -8.06
N GLN A 138 4.24 -1.41 -6.97
CA GLN A 138 5.65 -1.07 -6.95
C GLN A 138 6.52 -2.31 -7.21
N GLN A 139 6.15 -3.46 -6.64
CA GLN A 139 6.84 -4.72 -6.90
C GLN A 139 6.78 -5.10 -8.38
N LYS A 140 5.61 -5.00 -8.98
CA LYS A 140 5.42 -5.31 -10.41
C LYS A 140 6.25 -4.38 -11.28
N LYS A 141 6.26 -3.09 -10.94
CA LYS A 141 7.06 -2.09 -11.65
C LYS A 141 8.55 -2.42 -11.61
N LEU A 142 9.08 -2.78 -10.44
CA LEU A 142 10.47 -3.18 -10.30
C LEU A 142 10.80 -4.44 -11.11
N SER A 143 9.88 -5.39 -11.13
CA SER A 143 10.04 -6.62 -11.92
C SER A 143 10.12 -6.31 -13.41
N MET A 144 9.35 -5.37 -13.90
CA MET A 144 9.37 -4.94 -15.29
C MET A 144 10.64 -4.16 -15.64
N ASP A 145 11.13 -3.30 -14.72
CA ASP A 145 12.36 -2.54 -14.93
C ASP A 145 13.59 -3.44 -15.04
N ASN A 146 13.55 -4.62 -14.42
CA ASN A 146 14.67 -5.57 -14.40
C ASN A 146 14.64 -6.60 -15.53
N SER A 147 13.65 -6.54 -16.37
CA SER A 147 13.51 -7.49 -17.49
C SER A 147 14.18 -7.02 -18.77
#